data_275e2877c0675dc4a0ff2615a0a6cb7e
#
_entry.id   275e2877c0675dc4a0ff2615a0a6cb7e
#
_cell.length_a   1.000
_cell.length_b   1.000
_cell.length_c   1.000
_cell.angle_alpha   90.00
_cell.angle_beta   90.00
_cell.angle_gamma   90.00
#
_symmetry.space_group_name_H-M   'P 1'
#
loop_
_entity.id
_entity.type
_entity.pdbx_description
1 polymer ?
#
loop_
_entity_poly.entity_id
_entity_poly.type
_entity_poly.pdbx_seq_one_letter_code
_entity_poly.pdbx_strand_id
1 'polypeptide(L)'
;CCAHSAKNDVDDVGFIERVVNFTIEMHNVDSDRIYASGWSNGCAMAQRLAMESSHIFAAVGCMAMYLVNDPTEQYSPIPIMEVHGFLDQIVLYESTILSIPFNEDMWTEPEAYETGAVENMFEWAGHNDCSGGVKTFEMNALYSIQGFDECANNATVQLMTIFAAQHNPYSNDNDDGTLIGSSFIGTQGLVESSEIVWDFLILHNKSNLSVGSF
;
A
#
# COMPACT_ATOMS: atom_id res chain seq x y z
N CYS A 1 13.34 5.04 -0.88
CA CYS A 1 12.48 4.66 0.23
C CYS A 1 13.27 3.89 1.27
N CYS A 2 13.43 2.62 1.19
CA CYS A 2 13.93 1.77 2.28
C CYS A 2 15.39 1.32 2.02
N ALA A 3 16.00 0.67 3.02
CA ALA A 3 17.33 0.06 2.92
C ALA A 3 18.41 1.01 2.38
N HIS A 4 19.02 0.67 1.26
CA HIS A 4 20.14 1.42 0.70
C HIS A 4 19.81 2.86 0.33
N SER A 5 18.60 3.09 -0.24
CA SER A 5 18.14 4.44 -0.62
C SER A 5 17.96 5.34 0.60
N ALA A 6 17.37 4.83 1.69
CA ALA A 6 17.22 5.58 2.94
C ALA A 6 18.58 5.92 3.55
N LYS A 7 19.52 4.94 3.61
CA LYS A 7 20.87 5.17 4.16
C LYS A 7 21.69 6.21 3.38
N ASN A 8 21.39 6.43 2.10
CA ASN A 8 22.16 7.34 1.24
C ASN A 8 21.37 8.59 0.84
N ASP A 9 20.24 8.83 1.50
CA ASP A 9 19.37 9.99 1.25
C ASP A 9 19.04 10.17 -0.25
N VAL A 10 18.66 9.05 -0.90
CA VAL A 10 18.29 9.07 -2.31
C VAL A 10 16.90 9.66 -2.47
N ASP A 11 16.78 10.68 -3.32
CA ASP A 11 15.50 11.34 -3.66
C ASP A 11 14.64 10.45 -4.59
N ASP A 12 14.14 9.34 -4.05
CA ASP A 12 13.28 8.41 -4.79
C ASP A 12 11.93 9.06 -5.14
N VAL A 13 11.35 9.84 -4.24
CA VAL A 13 10.07 10.54 -4.46
C VAL A 13 10.20 11.52 -5.62
N GLY A 14 11.15 12.44 -5.54
CA GLY A 14 11.38 13.41 -6.61
C GLY A 14 11.79 12.75 -7.94
N PHE A 15 12.44 11.58 -7.91
CA PHE A 15 12.68 10.81 -9.14
C PHE A 15 11.36 10.34 -9.77
N ILE A 16 10.45 9.74 -8.98
CA ILE A 16 9.16 9.25 -9.48
C ILE A 16 8.29 10.42 -9.96
N GLU A 17 8.23 11.53 -9.22
CA GLU A 17 7.52 12.73 -9.65
C GLU A 17 8.01 13.23 -11.02
N ARG A 18 9.33 13.27 -11.23
CA ARG A 18 9.91 13.65 -12.53
C ARG A 18 9.52 12.68 -13.65
N VAL A 19 9.50 11.37 -13.37
CA VAL A 19 9.06 10.34 -14.33
C VAL A 19 7.59 10.56 -14.70
N VAL A 20 6.71 10.78 -13.72
CA VAL A 20 5.29 11.03 -13.94
C VAL A 20 5.10 12.29 -14.78
N ASN A 21 5.71 13.41 -14.40
CA ASN A 21 5.59 14.68 -15.10
C ASN A 21 6.12 14.57 -16.56
N PHE A 22 7.27 13.93 -16.75
CA PHE A 22 7.80 13.69 -18.09
C PHE A 22 6.84 12.84 -18.94
N THR A 23 6.21 11.81 -18.33
CA THR A 23 5.26 10.95 -19.05
C THR A 23 4.01 11.72 -19.45
N ILE A 24 3.49 12.60 -18.58
CA ILE A 24 2.35 13.48 -18.89
C ILE A 24 2.68 14.43 -20.05
N GLU A 25 3.87 15.03 -20.03
CA GLU A 25 4.32 15.95 -21.09
C GLU A 25 4.51 15.27 -22.45
N MET A 26 5.00 14.04 -22.45
CA MET A 26 5.34 13.32 -23.67
C MET A 26 4.20 12.49 -24.26
N HIS A 27 3.18 12.19 -23.49
CA HIS A 27 2.10 11.28 -23.87
C HIS A 27 0.74 11.86 -23.47
N ASN A 28 -0.31 11.40 -24.13
CA ASN A 28 -1.69 11.78 -23.81
C ASN A 28 -2.18 10.96 -22.59
N VAL A 29 -1.70 11.33 -21.41
CA VAL A 29 -2.05 10.69 -20.14
C VAL A 29 -3.20 11.45 -19.49
N ASP A 30 -4.14 10.72 -18.91
CA ASP A 30 -5.16 11.28 -18.03
C ASP A 30 -4.54 11.57 -16.66
N SER A 31 -4.18 12.84 -16.43
CA SER A 31 -3.52 13.26 -15.18
C SER A 31 -4.41 13.14 -13.94
N ASP A 32 -5.71 12.92 -14.09
CA ASP A 32 -6.63 12.67 -12.97
C ASP A 32 -6.65 11.21 -12.56
N ARG A 33 -6.06 10.31 -13.34
CA ARG A 33 -6.04 8.87 -13.10
C ARG A 33 -4.62 8.30 -13.10
N ILE A 34 -3.79 8.82 -12.22
CA ILE A 34 -2.43 8.32 -11.95
C ILE A 34 -2.47 7.57 -10.63
N TYR A 35 -1.96 6.37 -10.61
CA TYR A 35 -1.98 5.48 -9.46
C TYR A 35 -0.58 5.00 -9.11
N ALA A 36 -0.35 4.73 -7.82
CA ALA A 36 0.86 4.06 -7.37
C ALA A 36 0.54 2.66 -6.87
N SER A 37 1.37 1.70 -7.25
CA SER A 37 1.26 0.32 -6.78
C SER A 37 2.64 -0.28 -6.57
N GLY A 38 2.72 -1.29 -5.69
CA GLY A 38 3.96 -1.98 -5.42
C GLY A 38 3.78 -3.15 -4.48
N TRP A 39 4.81 -3.98 -4.37
CA TRP A 39 4.87 -5.12 -3.47
C TRP A 39 6.07 -4.99 -2.53
N SER A 40 5.92 -5.39 -1.25
CA SER A 40 6.97 -5.36 -0.24
C SER A 40 7.60 -3.95 -0.15
N ASN A 41 8.89 -3.78 -0.34
CA ASN A 41 9.55 -2.48 -0.40
C ASN A 41 8.89 -1.51 -1.44
N GLY A 42 8.34 -2.03 -2.53
CA GLY A 42 7.56 -1.23 -3.48
C GLY A 42 6.23 -0.73 -2.91
N CYS A 43 5.61 -1.48 -2.00
CA CYS A 43 4.43 -1.02 -1.25
C CYS A 43 4.79 0.09 -0.26
N ALA A 44 5.91 -0.03 0.46
CA ALA A 44 6.42 1.07 1.29
C ALA A 44 6.63 2.34 0.46
N MET A 45 7.20 2.21 -0.74
CA MET A 45 7.37 3.35 -1.64
C MET A 45 6.04 3.92 -2.13
N ALA A 46 5.07 3.08 -2.46
CA ALA A 46 3.74 3.52 -2.89
C ALA A 46 3.01 4.27 -1.76
N GLN A 47 3.07 3.78 -0.53
CA GLN A 47 2.53 4.47 0.65
C GLN A 47 3.26 5.79 0.91
N ARG A 48 4.57 5.82 0.79
CA ARG A 48 5.36 7.05 0.90
C ARG A 48 4.94 8.10 -0.16
N LEU A 49 4.70 7.68 -1.39
CA LEU A 49 4.19 8.58 -2.45
C LEU A 49 2.80 9.11 -2.10
N ALA A 50 1.93 8.31 -1.48
CA ALA A 50 0.66 8.81 -0.97
C ALA A 50 0.85 9.90 0.09
N MET A 51 1.83 9.77 0.98
CA MET A 51 2.11 10.75 2.03
C MET A 51 2.77 12.03 1.56
N GLU A 52 3.72 11.92 0.63
CA GLU A 52 4.55 13.05 0.19
C GLU A 52 4.06 13.69 -1.10
N SER A 53 3.29 12.96 -1.93
CA SER A 53 2.89 13.38 -3.29
C SER A 53 1.41 13.09 -3.57
N SER A 54 0.51 13.16 -2.57
CA SER A 54 -0.94 12.91 -2.73
C SER A 54 -1.58 13.76 -3.83
N HIS A 55 -1.03 14.93 -4.14
CA HIS A 55 -1.50 15.81 -5.21
C HIS A 55 -1.30 15.23 -6.63
N ILE A 56 -0.42 14.23 -6.79
CA ILE A 56 -0.15 13.58 -8.08
C ILE A 56 -1.07 12.37 -8.28
N PHE A 57 -1.25 11.56 -7.24
CA PHE A 57 -1.91 10.26 -7.35
C PHE A 57 -3.40 10.34 -7.02
N ALA A 58 -4.23 9.61 -7.76
CA ALA A 58 -5.66 9.48 -7.51
C ALA A 58 -5.99 8.40 -6.46
N ALA A 59 -5.18 7.38 -6.37
CA ALA A 59 -5.27 6.31 -5.37
C ALA A 59 -3.95 5.54 -5.29
N VAL A 60 -3.79 4.81 -4.19
CA VAL A 60 -2.66 3.89 -3.97
C VAL A 60 -3.21 2.50 -3.62
N GLY A 61 -2.65 1.47 -4.26
CA GLY A 61 -2.97 0.09 -3.93
C GLY A 61 -1.71 -0.75 -3.93
N CYS A 62 -1.37 -1.39 -2.81
CA CYS A 62 -0.09 -2.06 -2.68
C CYS A 62 -0.17 -3.32 -1.81
N MET A 63 0.93 -4.08 -1.68
CA MET A 63 0.93 -5.41 -1.09
C MET A 63 2.09 -5.64 -0.14
N ALA A 64 1.79 -6.23 1.02
CA ALA A 64 2.74 -6.83 1.96
C ALA A 64 3.76 -5.85 2.55
N MET A 65 3.30 -4.65 2.97
CA MET A 65 4.12 -3.69 3.69
C MET A 65 3.26 -2.64 4.40
N TYR A 66 3.79 -2.05 5.47
CA TYR A 66 3.15 -1.02 6.27
C TYR A 66 3.57 0.39 5.86
N LEU A 67 2.82 1.37 6.36
CA LEU A 67 3.20 2.77 6.39
C LEU A 67 4.53 2.94 7.17
N VAL A 68 5.45 3.68 6.59
CA VAL A 68 6.79 3.87 7.17
C VAL A 68 7.12 5.32 7.50
N ASN A 69 6.25 6.26 7.14
CA ASN A 69 6.47 7.69 7.32
C ASN A 69 5.18 8.42 7.70
N ASP A 70 5.31 9.52 8.43
CA ASP A 70 4.21 10.45 8.66
C ASP A 70 3.90 11.28 7.39
N PRO A 71 2.65 11.74 7.23
CA PRO A 71 2.27 12.60 6.13
C PRO A 71 2.97 13.97 6.23
N THR A 72 3.28 14.55 5.08
CA THR A 72 3.80 15.92 4.99
C THR A 72 2.70 16.94 5.23
N GLU A 73 3.07 18.22 5.47
CA GLU A 73 2.12 19.33 5.59
C GLU A 73 1.24 19.53 4.33
N GLN A 74 1.65 19.00 3.19
CA GLN A 74 0.94 19.09 1.91
C GLN A 74 0.05 17.87 1.64
N TYR A 75 0.00 16.94 2.57
CA TYR A 75 -0.83 15.75 2.44
C TYR A 75 -2.30 16.09 2.30
N SER A 76 -2.98 15.39 1.44
CA SER A 76 -4.43 15.42 1.29
C SER A 76 -4.96 13.99 1.30
N PRO A 77 -6.07 13.70 2.00
CA PRO A 77 -6.67 12.38 2.05
C PRO A 77 -6.81 11.73 0.67
N ILE A 78 -6.33 10.50 0.55
CA ILE A 78 -6.23 9.74 -0.69
C ILE A 78 -6.73 8.30 -0.48
N PRO A 79 -7.49 7.73 -1.43
CA PRO A 79 -7.89 6.33 -1.36
C PRO A 79 -6.68 5.39 -1.33
N ILE A 80 -6.70 4.44 -0.39
CA ILE A 80 -5.65 3.45 -0.25
C ILE A 80 -6.22 2.05 -0.02
N MET A 81 -5.63 1.06 -0.70
CA MET A 81 -5.82 -0.36 -0.41
C MET A 81 -4.48 -1.03 -0.14
N GLU A 82 -4.35 -1.69 1.00
CA GLU A 82 -3.23 -2.57 1.30
C GLU A 82 -3.72 -4.02 1.27
N VAL A 83 -2.93 -4.91 0.65
CA VAL A 83 -3.17 -6.35 0.59
C VAL A 83 -2.12 -7.07 1.40
N HIS A 84 -2.52 -7.90 2.35
CA HIS A 84 -1.59 -8.61 3.21
C HIS A 84 -1.92 -10.09 3.34
N GLY A 85 -0.91 -10.94 3.26
CA GLY A 85 -1.02 -12.35 3.59
C GLY A 85 -1.07 -12.56 5.10
N PHE A 86 -2.11 -13.23 5.60
CA PHE A 86 -2.25 -13.49 7.05
C PHE A 86 -1.10 -14.32 7.63
N LEU A 87 -0.45 -15.14 6.80
CA LEU A 87 0.68 -15.99 7.18
C LEU A 87 2.04 -15.41 6.76
N ASP A 88 2.10 -14.12 6.46
CA ASP A 88 3.35 -13.46 6.09
C ASP A 88 4.37 -13.57 7.23
N GLN A 89 5.55 -14.14 6.91
CA GLN A 89 6.63 -14.39 7.87
C GLN A 89 7.78 -13.37 7.70
N ILE A 90 7.68 -12.48 6.72
CA ILE A 90 8.70 -11.47 6.41
C ILE A 90 8.25 -10.12 6.96
N VAL A 91 7.07 -9.68 6.55
CA VAL A 91 6.37 -8.53 7.09
C VAL A 91 5.14 -9.06 7.81
N LEU A 92 5.20 -9.18 9.12
CA LEU A 92 4.18 -9.88 9.90
C LEU A 92 2.82 -9.19 9.78
N TYR A 93 1.75 -9.99 9.67
CA TYR A 93 0.39 -9.46 9.64
C TYR A 93 0.02 -8.72 10.94
N GLU A 94 0.50 -9.24 12.08
CA GLU A 94 0.36 -8.62 13.40
C GLU A 94 1.73 -8.39 14.04
N SER A 95 1.89 -7.27 14.72
CA SER A 95 3.05 -6.98 15.53
C SER A 95 3.06 -7.90 16.77
N THR A 96 3.66 -9.08 16.66
CA THR A 96 3.86 -9.99 17.78
C THR A 96 5.32 -10.11 18.17
N ILE A 97 5.56 -10.47 19.45
CA ILE A 97 6.88 -10.69 20.08
C ILE A 97 7.75 -11.74 19.35
N LEU A 98 7.22 -12.42 18.36
CA LEU A 98 7.89 -13.44 17.55
C LEU A 98 8.45 -12.92 16.23
N SER A 99 8.55 -11.60 16.06
CA SER A 99 9.22 -11.04 14.89
C SER A 99 10.65 -11.58 14.82
N ILE A 100 10.94 -12.36 13.78
CA ILE A 100 12.31 -12.71 13.44
C ILE A 100 13.03 -11.38 13.19
N PRO A 101 14.09 -11.05 13.95
CA PRO A 101 14.80 -9.81 13.72
C PRO A 101 15.42 -9.91 12.33
N PHE A 102 14.75 -9.33 11.35
CA PHE A 102 15.45 -8.93 10.14
C PHE A 102 16.57 -8.00 10.57
N ASN A 103 17.73 -8.24 10.02
CA ASN A 103 18.95 -7.49 10.32
C ASN A 103 18.62 -5.99 10.49
N GLU A 104 18.93 -5.41 11.65
CA GLU A 104 18.73 -4.00 12.00
C GLU A 104 19.20 -3.02 10.90
N ASP A 105 20.01 -3.48 9.99
CA ASP A 105 20.47 -2.75 8.80
C ASP A 105 19.40 -2.55 7.70
N MET A 106 18.29 -3.25 7.73
CA MET A 106 17.25 -3.12 6.70
C MET A 106 16.23 -2.02 7.00
N TRP A 107 16.02 -1.67 8.27
CA TRP A 107 15.02 -0.71 8.71
C TRP A 107 15.73 0.38 9.52
N THR A 108 15.51 1.62 9.14
CA THR A 108 16.16 2.76 9.79
C THR A 108 15.40 3.29 11.01
N GLU A 109 14.15 2.84 11.20
CA GLU A 109 13.29 3.34 12.28
C GLU A 109 12.81 2.18 13.16
N PRO A 110 13.09 2.19 14.47
CA PRO A 110 12.64 1.16 15.42
C PRO A 110 11.11 1.04 15.49
N GLU A 111 10.39 2.10 15.23
CA GLU A 111 8.92 2.19 15.33
C GLU A 111 8.21 1.37 14.23
N ALA A 112 8.85 1.13 13.11
CA ALA A 112 8.31 0.29 12.03
C ALA A 112 8.10 -1.19 12.42
N TYR A 113 8.62 -1.62 13.56
CA TYR A 113 8.47 -2.98 14.07
C TYR A 113 7.23 -3.19 14.94
N GLU A 114 6.54 -2.13 15.32
CA GLU A 114 5.38 -2.19 16.21
C GLU A 114 4.04 -2.16 15.47
N THR A 115 4.04 -1.99 14.14
CA THR A 115 2.83 -1.92 13.33
C THR A 115 2.52 -3.26 12.66
N GLY A 116 1.24 -3.57 12.54
CA GLY A 116 0.70 -4.69 11.76
C GLY A 116 -0.18 -4.18 10.62
N ALA A 117 -0.68 -5.07 9.79
CA ALA A 117 -1.56 -4.70 8.67
C ALA A 117 -2.85 -4.03 9.15
N VAL A 118 -3.39 -4.48 10.29
CA VAL A 118 -4.60 -3.89 10.89
C VAL A 118 -4.31 -2.50 11.46
N GLU A 119 -3.21 -2.35 12.18
CA GLU A 119 -2.75 -1.07 12.70
C GLU A 119 -2.50 -0.08 11.57
N ASN A 120 -1.83 -0.50 10.49
CA ASN A 120 -1.62 0.30 9.29
C ASN A 120 -2.94 0.81 8.68
N MET A 121 -3.97 -0.04 8.63
CA MET A 121 -5.30 0.38 8.19
C MET A 121 -5.89 1.48 9.10
N PHE A 122 -5.73 1.37 10.42
CA PHE A 122 -6.23 2.38 11.35
C PHE A 122 -5.41 3.68 11.30
N GLU A 123 -4.10 3.62 11.09
CA GLU A 123 -3.26 4.79 10.89
C GLU A 123 -3.68 5.55 9.62
N TRP A 124 -3.86 4.84 8.50
CA TRP A 124 -4.40 5.44 7.29
C TRP A 124 -5.79 6.03 7.49
N ALA A 125 -6.66 5.39 8.26
CA ALA A 125 -7.97 5.94 8.61
C ALA A 125 -7.83 7.25 9.40
N GLY A 126 -6.87 7.33 10.30
CA GLY A 126 -6.54 8.56 11.02
C GLY A 126 -6.06 9.68 10.09
N HIS A 127 -5.10 9.39 9.21
CA HIS A 127 -4.57 10.37 8.25
C HIS A 127 -5.61 10.83 7.22
N ASN A 128 -6.53 9.97 6.84
CA ASN A 128 -7.63 10.29 5.93
C ASN A 128 -8.85 10.91 6.63
N ASP A 129 -8.75 11.21 7.93
CA ASP A 129 -9.86 11.74 8.75
C ASP A 129 -11.14 10.92 8.55
N CYS A 130 -11.02 9.60 8.65
CA CYS A 130 -12.15 8.69 8.50
C CYS A 130 -13.03 8.70 9.76
N SER A 131 -14.34 8.70 9.56
CA SER A 131 -15.36 8.57 10.61
C SER A 131 -16.04 7.21 10.55
N GLY A 132 -16.83 6.91 11.57
CA GLY A 132 -17.55 5.64 11.64
C GLY A 132 -16.67 4.47 12.11
N GLY A 133 -17.18 3.25 11.92
CA GLY A 133 -16.49 2.01 12.29
C GLY A 133 -15.99 1.25 11.08
N VAL A 134 -15.16 0.25 11.34
CA VAL A 134 -14.69 -0.68 10.30
C VAL A 134 -15.88 -1.36 9.63
N LYS A 135 -15.93 -1.30 8.32
CA LYS A 135 -16.90 -1.99 7.45
C LYS A 135 -16.27 -3.21 6.81
N THR A 136 -17.08 -4.22 6.53
CA THR A 136 -16.68 -5.34 5.68
C THR A 136 -17.28 -5.10 4.30
N PHE A 137 -16.40 -4.87 3.31
CA PHE A 137 -16.79 -4.68 1.91
C PHE A 137 -17.01 -6.02 1.22
N GLU A 138 -16.14 -6.98 1.50
CA GLU A 138 -16.24 -8.34 0.99
C GLU A 138 -15.64 -9.34 1.99
N MET A 139 -16.19 -10.55 2.02
CA MET A 139 -15.66 -11.67 2.78
C MET A 139 -16.09 -13.00 2.13
N ASN A 140 -15.12 -13.88 1.95
CA ASN A 140 -15.32 -15.25 1.46
C ASN A 140 -14.35 -16.22 2.16
N ALA A 141 -14.21 -17.46 1.66
CA ALA A 141 -13.35 -18.46 2.27
C ALA A 141 -11.84 -18.21 2.08
N LEU A 142 -11.44 -17.33 1.15
CA LEU A 142 -10.06 -17.08 0.77
C LEU A 142 -9.53 -15.76 1.33
N TYR A 143 -10.39 -14.74 1.42
CA TYR A 143 -9.99 -13.41 1.87
C TYR A 143 -11.14 -12.61 2.48
N SER A 144 -10.80 -11.50 3.14
CA SER A 144 -11.70 -10.43 3.51
C SER A 144 -11.17 -9.08 3.04
N ILE A 145 -12.07 -8.15 2.73
CA ILE A 145 -11.77 -6.73 2.52
C ILE A 145 -12.52 -5.94 3.57
N GLN A 146 -11.79 -5.27 4.44
CA GLN A 146 -12.33 -4.46 5.53
C GLN A 146 -11.71 -3.06 5.51
N GLY A 147 -12.37 -2.08 6.13
CA GLY A 147 -11.83 -0.72 6.20
C GLY A 147 -12.89 0.35 6.41
N PHE A 148 -12.64 1.54 5.85
CA PHE A 148 -13.42 2.75 6.05
C PHE A 148 -13.76 3.40 4.71
N ASP A 149 -14.99 3.93 4.58
CA ASP A 149 -15.45 4.65 3.38
C ASP A 149 -16.07 6.02 3.68
N GLU A 150 -16.11 6.41 4.95
CA GLU A 150 -16.54 7.72 5.41
C GLU A 150 -15.33 8.56 5.79
N CYS A 151 -14.46 8.89 4.82
CA CYS A 151 -13.23 9.64 5.02
C CYS A 151 -13.30 11.00 4.33
N ALA A 152 -12.43 11.92 4.73
CA ALA A 152 -12.33 13.23 4.07
C ALA A 152 -11.98 13.07 2.58
N ASN A 153 -12.35 14.04 1.77
CA ASN A 153 -12.14 14.05 0.32
C ASN A 153 -12.70 12.83 -0.44
N ASN A 154 -13.73 12.15 0.09
CA ASN A 154 -14.22 10.88 -0.46
C ASN A 154 -13.13 9.79 -0.59
N ALA A 155 -12.10 9.87 0.22
CA ALA A 155 -11.11 8.81 0.33
C ALA A 155 -11.72 7.55 0.97
N THR A 156 -11.09 6.42 0.72
CA THR A 156 -11.40 5.14 1.38
C THR A 156 -10.12 4.49 1.86
N VAL A 157 -10.20 3.73 2.91
CA VAL A 157 -9.08 2.94 3.42
C VAL A 157 -9.52 1.48 3.46
N GLN A 158 -8.79 0.62 2.77
CA GLN A 158 -9.12 -0.80 2.71
C GLN A 158 -7.91 -1.69 3.02
N LEU A 159 -8.13 -2.71 3.82
CA LEU A 159 -7.21 -3.81 4.05
C LEU A 159 -7.84 -5.09 3.47
N MET A 160 -7.15 -5.67 2.49
CA MET A 160 -7.46 -7.01 2.02
C MET A 160 -6.57 -8.03 2.71
N THR A 161 -7.16 -8.91 3.51
CA THR A 161 -6.45 -10.01 4.18
C THR A 161 -6.65 -11.29 3.40
N ILE A 162 -5.57 -11.91 2.91
CA ILE A 162 -5.61 -13.21 2.24
C ILE A 162 -5.20 -14.30 3.25
N PHE A 163 -6.15 -15.16 3.65
CA PHE A 163 -6.00 -16.04 4.81
C PHE A 163 -4.88 -17.09 4.73
N ALA A 164 -4.57 -17.57 3.53
CA ALA A 164 -3.55 -18.62 3.32
C ALA A 164 -2.28 -18.11 2.64
N ALA A 165 -2.18 -16.80 2.36
CA ALA A 165 -1.00 -16.24 1.73
C ALA A 165 0.10 -15.90 2.74
N GLN A 166 1.34 -16.03 2.31
CA GLN A 166 2.54 -15.55 2.99
C GLN A 166 2.95 -14.18 2.42
N HIS A 167 4.25 -13.88 2.35
CA HIS A 167 4.76 -12.62 1.79
C HIS A 167 4.51 -12.44 0.28
N ASN A 168 3.86 -13.39 -0.33
CA ASN A 168 3.45 -13.42 -1.73
C ASN A 168 1.91 -13.46 -1.82
N PRO A 169 1.20 -12.34 -1.58
CA PRO A 169 -0.25 -12.32 -1.43
C PRO A 169 -1.01 -12.33 -2.76
N TYR A 170 -0.35 -12.56 -3.87
CA TYR A 170 -0.97 -12.65 -5.19
C TYR A 170 -0.86 -14.04 -5.79
N SER A 171 -1.74 -14.38 -6.70
CA SER A 171 -1.63 -15.53 -7.58
C SER A 171 -0.87 -15.14 -8.85
N ASN A 172 -0.07 -16.03 -9.36
CA ASN A 172 0.64 -15.86 -10.63
C ASN A 172 0.69 -17.17 -11.38
N ASP A 173 -0.19 -17.37 -12.34
CA ASP A 173 -0.29 -18.58 -13.15
C ASP A 173 0.95 -18.83 -14.03
N ASN A 174 1.78 -17.81 -14.23
CA ASN A 174 3.01 -17.89 -15.01
C ASN A 174 4.27 -18.00 -14.14
N ASP A 175 4.11 -18.22 -12.83
CA ASP A 175 5.26 -18.42 -11.93
C ASP A 175 5.92 -19.76 -12.23
N ASP A 176 7.05 -19.71 -12.94
CA ASP A 176 7.92 -20.85 -13.18
C ASP A 176 8.80 -21.20 -11.98
N GLY A 177 8.55 -20.61 -10.82
CA GLY A 177 9.32 -20.81 -9.59
C GLY A 177 10.70 -20.13 -9.58
N THR A 178 11.00 -19.29 -10.56
CA THR A 178 12.30 -18.62 -10.70
C THR A 178 12.36 -17.26 -10.02
N LEU A 179 11.25 -16.68 -9.59
CA LEU A 179 11.26 -15.46 -8.78
C LEU A 179 11.89 -15.74 -7.41
N ILE A 180 13.00 -15.09 -7.21
CA ILE A 180 13.87 -15.02 -6.02
C ILE A 180 13.34 -15.87 -4.85
N GLY A 181 13.61 -17.18 -4.95
CA GLY A 181 13.42 -18.11 -3.85
C GLY A 181 11.99 -18.20 -3.32
N SER A 182 11.12 -18.97 -3.98
CA SER A 182 9.83 -19.38 -3.40
C SER A 182 9.97 -19.93 -1.95
N SER A 183 11.13 -20.45 -1.59
CA SER A 183 11.49 -20.84 -0.23
C SER A 183 11.71 -19.66 0.74
N PHE A 184 11.96 -18.45 0.25
CA PHE A 184 12.18 -17.28 1.09
C PHE A 184 10.90 -16.46 1.27
N ILE A 185 10.16 -16.22 0.19
CA ILE A 185 8.93 -15.40 0.24
C ILE A 185 7.67 -16.22 0.54
N GLY A 186 7.79 -17.54 0.58
CA GLY A 186 6.71 -18.46 0.91
C GLY A 186 5.77 -18.80 -0.25
N THR A 187 4.68 -19.47 0.07
CA THR A 187 3.65 -19.85 -0.89
C THR A 187 2.84 -18.63 -1.34
N GLN A 188 2.57 -18.56 -2.63
CA GLN A 188 1.71 -17.52 -3.19
C GLN A 188 0.24 -17.71 -2.76
N GLY A 189 -0.51 -16.61 -2.80
CA GLY A 189 -1.95 -16.61 -2.58
C GLY A 189 -2.70 -17.32 -3.72
N LEU A 190 -3.91 -17.76 -3.41
CA LEU A 190 -4.85 -18.37 -4.38
C LEU A 190 -5.85 -17.34 -4.95
N VAL A 191 -5.49 -16.06 -4.91
CA VAL A 191 -6.37 -14.94 -5.25
C VAL A 191 -5.65 -14.01 -6.22
N GLU A 192 -6.33 -13.61 -7.28
CA GLU A 192 -5.85 -12.59 -8.23
C GLU A 192 -5.90 -11.18 -7.60
N SER A 193 -5.16 -11.00 -6.50
CA SER A 193 -5.17 -9.76 -5.74
C SER A 193 -4.71 -8.54 -6.52
N SER A 194 -3.86 -8.74 -7.54
CA SER A 194 -3.44 -7.67 -8.43
C SER A 194 -4.61 -7.10 -9.26
N GLU A 195 -5.56 -7.95 -9.68
CA GLU A 195 -6.77 -7.51 -10.36
C GLU A 195 -7.69 -6.76 -9.40
N ILE A 196 -7.86 -7.25 -8.17
CA ILE A 196 -8.67 -6.59 -7.13
C ILE A 196 -8.09 -5.21 -6.81
N VAL A 197 -6.77 -5.10 -6.67
CA VAL A 197 -6.09 -3.82 -6.48
C VAL A 197 -6.32 -2.90 -7.68
N TRP A 198 -6.22 -3.42 -8.89
CA TRP A 198 -6.49 -2.64 -10.10
C TRP A 198 -7.93 -2.14 -10.16
N ASP A 199 -8.90 -3.02 -9.86
CA ASP A 199 -10.31 -2.67 -9.82
C ASP A 199 -10.59 -1.59 -8.77
N PHE A 200 -9.94 -1.66 -7.61
CA PHE A 200 -10.00 -0.59 -6.61
C PHE A 200 -9.45 0.73 -7.17
N LEU A 201 -8.26 0.71 -7.76
CA LEU A 201 -7.58 1.92 -8.24
C LEU A 201 -8.41 2.67 -9.28
N ILE A 202 -8.97 1.97 -10.26
CA ILE A 202 -9.71 2.59 -11.38
C ILE A 202 -11.05 3.21 -10.97
N LEU A 203 -11.56 2.94 -9.78
CA LEU A 203 -12.75 3.59 -9.24
C LEU A 203 -12.49 5.05 -8.84
N HIS A 204 -11.24 5.44 -8.70
CA HIS A 204 -10.84 6.74 -8.17
C HIS A 204 -10.25 7.65 -9.24
N ASN A 205 -10.56 8.94 -9.13
CA ASN A 205 -9.91 10.00 -9.89
C ASN A 205 -9.79 11.26 -9.02
N LYS A 206 -8.83 12.13 -9.29
CA LYS A 206 -8.56 13.33 -8.48
C LYS A 206 -9.71 14.32 -8.49
N SER A 207 -10.43 14.45 -9.59
CA SER A 207 -11.58 15.37 -9.68
C SER A 207 -12.72 14.98 -8.74
N ASN A 208 -12.86 13.70 -8.39
CA ASN A 208 -13.83 13.24 -7.40
C ASN A 208 -13.36 13.41 -5.94
N LEU A 209 -12.06 13.55 -5.70
CA LEU A 209 -11.47 13.76 -4.36
C LEU A 209 -11.69 15.21 -3.88
N SER A 210 -11.89 16.17 -4.76
CA SER A 210 -11.97 17.60 -4.44
C SER A 210 -13.38 18.12 -4.13
N VAL A 211 -14.42 17.29 -4.11
CA VAL A 211 -15.83 17.69 -3.91
C VAL A 211 -16.33 17.44 -2.49
N GLY A 212 -15.49 17.54 -1.51
CA GLY A 212 -15.85 17.66 -0.10
C GLY A 212 -16.03 19.13 0.28
N SER A 213 -17.13 19.73 -0.13
CA SER A 213 -17.47 21.10 0.32
C SER A 213 -17.97 21.08 1.76
N PHE A 214 -17.35 21.93 2.57
CA PHE A 214 -17.68 22.47 3.89
C PHE A 214 -19.16 22.41 4.30
#